data_0aaf4fa0f900f2e7a1778b58e44b0c27
#
_entry.id   0aaf4fa0f900f2e7a1778b58e44b0c27
#
_cell.length_a   1.000
_cell.length_b   1.000
_cell.length_c   1.000
_cell.angle_alpha   90.00
_cell.angle_beta   90.00
_cell.angle_gamma   90.00
#
_symmetry.space_group_name_H-M   'P 1'
#
loop_
_entity.id
_entity.type
_entity.pdbx_description
1 polymer ?
#
loop_
_entity_poly.entity_id
_entity_poly.type
_entity_poly.pdbx_seq_one_letter_code
_entity_poly.pdbx_strand_id
1 'polypeptide(L)'
;MNKPIKRAFLDTEDGQILYRIAGEGEPLLLLHQNQQSSNEYLEMMPILAKNYFVIAMDFLGFGDSDKPPRMYGIEDYAKTVILLLDKLEIDQISILGNHTGAFVAGEVAAAYPQRVKQLILSNPVVFAKEGKAALLKRFDQGFQIKADGSHLMERWAARIQYVDSAELNHRLILDDLKCFGYPLYAVWAVANYCLGMEQRFSKIKFPTLILWGTVDMKQFEKLGLARSDNRYLVLKAIPQAKIQDIEGGTISMMNQMPEEISKVVLEFLEYTGI
;
A
#
# COMPACT_ATOMS: atom_id res chain seq x y z
N MET A 1 -1.03 22.50 17.85
CA MET A 1 -0.13 21.44 18.39
C MET A 1 -0.37 20.18 17.60
N ASN A 2 0.68 19.52 17.10
CA ASN A 2 0.51 18.22 16.44
C ASN A 2 -0.04 17.22 17.44
N LYS A 3 -1.21 16.64 17.15
CA LYS A 3 -1.76 15.53 17.97
C LYS A 3 -0.84 14.33 17.83
N PRO A 4 -0.47 13.66 18.95
CA PRO A 4 0.44 12.52 18.89
C PRO A 4 -0.20 11.35 18.11
N ILE A 5 0.61 10.64 17.34
CA ILE A 5 0.20 9.38 16.72
C ILE A 5 0.06 8.34 17.84
N LYS A 6 -1.12 7.76 17.97
CA LYS A 6 -1.41 6.68 18.93
C LYS A 6 -1.41 5.34 18.21
N ARG A 7 -1.03 4.29 18.92
CA ARG A 7 -1.08 2.89 18.45
C ARG A 7 -2.16 2.13 19.22
N ALA A 8 -2.85 1.24 18.52
CA ALA A 8 -3.80 0.31 19.10
C ALA A 8 -3.80 -1.00 18.31
N PHE A 9 -4.46 -2.02 18.86
CA PHE A 9 -4.60 -3.33 18.22
C PHE A 9 -6.07 -3.65 17.99
N LEU A 10 -6.33 -4.29 16.85
CA LEU A 10 -7.59 -4.92 16.52
C LEU A 10 -7.42 -6.43 16.68
N ASP A 11 -8.20 -7.05 17.56
CA ASP A 11 -8.27 -8.52 17.66
C ASP A 11 -9.12 -9.07 16.50
N THR A 12 -8.58 -10.05 15.80
CA THR A 12 -9.28 -10.81 14.77
C THR A 12 -9.13 -12.32 15.03
N GLU A 13 -9.90 -13.15 14.33
CA GLU A 13 -9.77 -14.61 14.41
C GLU A 13 -8.38 -15.11 13.97
N ASP A 14 -7.72 -14.39 13.07
CA ASP A 14 -6.43 -14.74 12.49
C ASP A 14 -5.22 -14.05 13.15
N GLY A 15 -5.46 -13.28 14.24
CA GLY A 15 -4.43 -12.57 15.01
C GLY A 15 -4.70 -11.10 15.22
N GLN A 16 -3.79 -10.43 15.92
CA GLN A 16 -3.87 -9.00 16.20
C GLN A 16 -3.31 -8.15 15.06
N ILE A 17 -4.02 -7.09 14.72
CA ILE A 17 -3.61 -6.10 13.71
C ILE A 17 -3.25 -4.81 14.42
N LEU A 18 -1.99 -4.35 14.28
CA LEU A 18 -1.61 -3.01 14.70
C LEU A 18 -2.26 -1.97 13.78
N TYR A 19 -2.78 -0.91 14.38
CA TYR A 19 -3.11 0.30 13.64
C TYR A 19 -2.69 1.56 14.40
N ARG A 20 -2.45 2.62 13.65
CA ARG A 20 -2.09 3.95 14.16
C ARG A 20 -3.23 4.91 13.87
N ILE A 21 -3.46 5.86 14.76
CA ILE A 21 -4.45 6.91 14.59
C ILE A 21 -3.87 8.28 14.96
N ALA A 22 -4.29 9.31 14.24
CA ALA A 22 -3.97 10.69 14.53
C ALA A 22 -5.06 11.63 13.99
N GLY A 23 -5.23 12.80 14.60
CA GLY A 23 -6.17 13.80 14.13
C GLY A 23 -7.62 13.54 14.55
N GLU A 24 -8.53 14.30 13.96
CA GLU A 24 -9.99 14.24 14.12
C GLU A 24 -10.64 14.67 12.80
N GLY A 25 -11.93 14.40 12.63
CA GLY A 25 -12.70 14.80 11.44
C GLY A 25 -13.02 13.63 10.54
N GLU A 26 -13.10 13.88 9.23
CA GLU A 26 -13.42 12.84 8.23
C GLU A 26 -12.34 11.75 8.23
N PRO A 27 -12.72 10.47 8.20
CA PRO A 27 -11.75 9.38 8.27
C PRO A 27 -11.00 9.16 6.96
N LEU A 28 -9.68 8.94 7.07
CA LEU A 28 -8.78 8.60 5.99
C LEU A 28 -7.92 7.40 6.38
N LEU A 29 -8.03 6.32 5.62
CA LEU A 29 -7.23 5.10 5.80
C LEU A 29 -6.03 5.08 4.87
N LEU A 30 -4.87 4.71 5.40
CA LEU A 30 -3.59 4.55 4.71
C LEU A 30 -3.17 3.08 4.74
N LEU A 31 -2.96 2.48 3.56
CA LEU A 31 -2.63 1.07 3.38
C LEU A 31 -1.26 0.94 2.71
N HIS A 32 -0.31 0.32 3.43
CA HIS A 32 1.10 0.24 3.05
C HIS A 32 1.40 -0.74 1.92
N GLN A 33 2.56 -0.58 1.31
CA GLN A 33 3.10 -1.52 0.33
C GLN A 33 3.66 -2.80 0.98
N ASN A 34 3.97 -3.80 0.13
CA ASN A 34 4.65 -5.01 0.56
C ASN A 34 6.03 -4.72 1.17
N GLN A 35 6.40 -5.48 2.18
CA GLN A 35 7.62 -5.38 2.99
C GLN A 35 7.75 -4.07 3.78
N GLN A 36 6.64 -3.35 3.95
CA GLN A 36 6.54 -2.18 4.82
C GLN A 36 5.42 -2.40 5.85
N SER A 37 5.15 -1.38 6.61
CA SER A 37 4.09 -1.32 7.61
C SER A 37 3.46 0.08 7.61
N SER A 38 2.59 0.37 8.54
CA SER A 38 2.07 1.72 8.79
C SER A 38 3.18 2.76 9.07
N ASN A 39 4.42 2.31 9.33
CA ASN A 39 5.59 3.18 9.41
C ASN A 39 5.86 3.95 8.11
N GLU A 40 5.39 3.45 6.97
CA GLU A 40 5.46 4.13 5.68
C GLU A 40 4.84 5.53 5.70
N TYR A 41 3.88 5.75 6.59
CA TYR A 41 3.09 6.98 6.64
C TYR A 41 3.41 7.89 7.84
N LEU A 42 4.46 7.60 8.63
CA LEU A 42 4.78 8.37 9.83
C LEU A 42 5.03 9.86 9.58
N GLU A 43 5.62 10.20 8.44
CA GLU A 43 5.85 11.59 8.04
C GLU A 43 4.58 12.27 7.48
N MET A 44 3.73 11.51 6.78
CA MET A 44 2.48 12.03 6.22
C MET A 44 1.37 12.21 7.27
N MET A 45 1.29 11.29 8.23
CA MET A 45 0.21 11.31 9.23
C MET A 45 0.09 12.65 9.97
N PRO A 46 1.17 13.31 10.47
CA PRO A 46 1.05 14.60 11.12
C PRO A 46 0.57 15.73 10.21
N ILE A 47 0.80 15.61 8.90
CA ILE A 47 0.35 16.60 7.92
C ILE A 47 -1.14 16.42 7.67
N LEU A 48 -1.56 15.20 7.34
CA LEU A 48 -2.94 14.83 7.04
C LEU A 48 -3.87 14.99 8.26
N ALA A 49 -3.34 14.68 9.47
CA ALA A 49 -4.07 14.75 10.73
C ALA A 49 -4.45 16.17 11.19
N LYS A 50 -4.04 17.19 10.45
CA LYS A 50 -4.53 18.57 10.68
C LYS A 50 -5.99 18.72 10.27
N ASN A 51 -6.44 17.94 9.30
CA ASN A 51 -7.76 18.06 8.67
C ASN A 51 -8.60 16.77 8.72
N TYR A 52 -7.94 15.62 8.95
CA TYR A 52 -8.58 14.29 8.86
C TYR A 52 -8.32 13.46 10.13
N PHE A 53 -9.23 12.53 10.40
CA PHE A 53 -8.97 11.41 11.30
C PHE A 53 -8.21 10.33 10.51
N VAL A 54 -6.88 10.34 10.63
CA VAL A 54 -5.99 9.48 9.85
C VAL A 54 -5.77 8.16 10.56
N ILE A 55 -5.94 7.06 9.82
CA ILE A 55 -5.74 5.70 10.28
C ILE A 55 -4.70 5.05 9.36
N ALA A 56 -3.68 4.39 9.90
CA ALA A 56 -2.74 3.57 9.13
C ALA A 56 -2.63 2.20 9.80
N MET A 57 -2.87 1.12 9.06
CA MET A 57 -2.85 -0.24 9.60
C MET A 57 -1.69 -1.06 9.04
N ASP A 58 -1.17 -1.98 9.85
CA ASP A 58 -0.26 -3.03 9.39
C ASP A 58 -1.08 -4.23 8.91
N PHE A 59 -0.86 -4.71 7.71
CA PHE A 59 -1.46 -5.98 7.29
C PHE A 59 -0.95 -7.15 8.14
N LEU A 60 -1.77 -8.19 8.31
CA LEU A 60 -1.30 -9.44 8.93
C LEU A 60 -0.08 -9.97 8.17
N GLY A 61 0.97 -10.33 8.91
CA GLY A 61 2.27 -10.72 8.37
C GLY A 61 3.28 -9.58 8.23
N PHE A 62 2.91 -8.34 8.54
CA PHE A 62 3.74 -7.14 8.37
C PHE A 62 3.79 -6.31 9.65
N GLY A 63 4.88 -5.53 9.77
CA GLY A 63 5.08 -4.61 10.87
C GLY A 63 4.97 -5.27 12.25
N ASP A 64 4.11 -4.73 13.08
CA ASP A 64 3.83 -5.23 14.43
C ASP A 64 2.50 -6.02 14.51
N SER A 65 1.87 -6.32 13.39
CA SER A 65 0.73 -7.24 13.31
C SER A 65 1.17 -8.70 13.40
N ASP A 66 0.28 -9.54 13.92
CA ASP A 66 0.48 -10.99 13.96
C ASP A 66 0.58 -11.57 12.54
N LYS A 67 0.99 -12.80 12.47
CA LYS A 67 1.19 -13.53 11.23
C LYS A 67 -0.04 -14.36 10.91
N PRO A 68 -0.57 -14.25 9.68
CA PRO A 68 -1.79 -14.97 9.35
C PRO A 68 -1.52 -16.50 9.37
N PRO A 69 -2.50 -17.32 9.79
CA PRO A 69 -2.34 -18.77 9.88
C PRO A 69 -2.28 -19.45 8.50
N ARG A 70 -2.56 -18.74 7.43
CA ARG A 70 -2.59 -19.22 6.05
C ARG A 70 -2.15 -18.12 5.06
N MET A 71 -1.94 -18.51 3.81
CA MET A 71 -1.73 -17.55 2.72
C MET A 71 -2.98 -16.68 2.54
N TYR A 72 -2.81 -15.34 2.61
CA TYR A 72 -3.86 -14.38 2.37
C TYR A 72 -3.89 -13.96 0.90
N GLY A 73 -5.10 -13.89 0.34
CA GLY A 73 -5.37 -13.17 -0.90
C GLY A 73 -5.63 -11.69 -0.64
N ILE A 74 -5.74 -10.89 -1.70
CA ILE A 74 -6.12 -9.47 -1.59
C ILE A 74 -7.50 -9.33 -0.96
N GLU A 75 -8.41 -10.26 -1.25
CA GLU A 75 -9.77 -10.31 -0.69
C GLU A 75 -9.76 -10.54 0.83
N ASP A 76 -8.80 -11.32 1.35
CA ASP A 76 -8.66 -11.54 2.79
C ASP A 76 -8.15 -10.27 3.48
N TYR A 77 -7.14 -9.59 2.91
CA TYR A 77 -6.69 -8.29 3.41
C TYR A 77 -7.81 -7.24 3.36
N ALA A 78 -8.62 -7.21 2.30
CA ALA A 78 -9.77 -6.31 2.22
C ALA A 78 -10.79 -6.56 3.34
N LYS A 79 -11.04 -7.81 3.73
CA LYS A 79 -11.90 -8.14 4.87
C LYS A 79 -11.34 -7.60 6.19
N THR A 80 -10.01 -7.66 6.41
CA THR A 80 -9.43 -7.09 7.63
C THR A 80 -9.60 -5.57 7.71
N VAL A 81 -9.60 -4.88 6.56
CA VAL A 81 -9.96 -3.45 6.50
C VAL A 81 -11.39 -3.24 7.00
N ILE A 82 -12.36 -4.04 6.53
CA ILE A 82 -13.74 -3.91 6.98
C ILE A 82 -13.88 -4.18 8.48
N LEU A 83 -13.20 -5.20 9.01
CA LEU A 83 -13.19 -5.46 10.46
C LEU A 83 -12.66 -4.26 11.26
N LEU A 84 -11.64 -3.57 10.75
CA LEU A 84 -11.12 -2.36 11.38
C LEU A 84 -12.15 -1.22 11.35
N LEU A 85 -12.81 -1.00 10.20
CA LEU A 85 -13.85 0.03 10.09
C LEU A 85 -15.03 -0.25 11.03
N ASP A 86 -15.47 -1.49 11.12
CA ASP A 86 -16.55 -1.90 12.02
C ASP A 86 -16.15 -1.70 13.50
N LYS A 87 -14.91 -2.04 13.87
CA LYS A 87 -14.36 -1.82 15.21
C LYS A 87 -14.30 -0.35 15.60
N LEU A 88 -14.04 0.52 14.62
CA LEU A 88 -13.94 1.98 14.83
C LEU A 88 -15.28 2.70 14.62
N GLU A 89 -16.35 1.97 14.33
CA GLU A 89 -17.71 2.49 14.07
C GLU A 89 -17.71 3.51 12.90
N ILE A 90 -16.90 3.22 11.84
CA ILE A 90 -16.77 4.05 10.66
C ILE A 90 -17.61 3.47 9.53
N ASP A 91 -18.67 4.18 9.12
CA ASP A 91 -19.55 3.74 8.02
C ASP A 91 -18.89 3.87 6.66
N GLN A 92 -18.27 5.02 6.39
CA GLN A 92 -17.58 5.32 5.14
C GLN A 92 -16.22 5.98 5.37
N ILE A 93 -15.25 5.68 4.51
CA ILE A 93 -13.88 6.19 4.63
C ILE A 93 -13.28 6.51 3.25
N SER A 94 -12.43 7.53 3.19
CA SER A 94 -11.51 7.70 2.07
C SER A 94 -10.27 6.82 2.27
N ILE A 95 -9.76 6.21 1.19
CA ILE A 95 -8.66 5.25 1.28
C ILE A 95 -7.53 5.66 0.35
N LEU A 96 -6.30 5.73 0.88
CA LEU A 96 -5.07 5.78 0.11
C LEU A 96 -4.34 4.45 0.28
N GLY A 97 -4.04 3.77 -0.83
CA GLY A 97 -3.21 2.57 -0.82
C GLY A 97 -1.99 2.70 -1.72
N ASN A 98 -0.83 2.25 -1.25
CA ASN A 98 0.41 2.23 -2.03
C ASN A 98 0.76 0.81 -2.46
N HIS A 99 1.06 0.59 -3.75
CA HIS A 99 1.38 -0.73 -4.33
C HIS A 99 0.41 -1.83 -3.89
N THR A 100 0.83 -2.75 -3.01
CA THR A 100 -0.05 -3.79 -2.43
C THR A 100 -1.27 -3.16 -1.76
N GLY A 101 -1.08 -2.08 -1.02
CA GLY A 101 -2.17 -1.31 -0.42
C GLY A 101 -3.14 -0.76 -1.45
N ALA A 102 -2.68 -0.42 -2.66
CA ALA A 102 -3.56 0.02 -3.76
C ALA A 102 -4.47 -1.11 -4.25
N PHE A 103 -3.99 -2.35 -4.29
CA PHE A 103 -4.82 -3.50 -4.64
C PHE A 103 -5.85 -3.83 -3.55
N VAL A 104 -5.43 -3.75 -2.29
CA VAL A 104 -6.36 -3.94 -1.16
C VAL A 104 -7.41 -2.83 -1.14
N ALA A 105 -7.02 -1.56 -1.31
CA ALA A 105 -7.94 -0.43 -1.40
C ALA A 105 -8.93 -0.58 -2.58
N GLY A 106 -8.44 -0.99 -3.75
CA GLY A 106 -9.25 -1.27 -4.92
C GLY A 106 -10.24 -2.42 -4.70
N GLU A 107 -9.83 -3.48 -4.01
CA GLU A 107 -10.72 -4.59 -3.65
C GLU A 107 -11.79 -4.16 -2.64
N VAL A 108 -11.43 -3.40 -1.60
CA VAL A 108 -12.41 -2.81 -0.67
C VAL A 108 -13.43 -1.99 -1.45
N ALA A 109 -12.96 -1.15 -2.37
CA ALA A 109 -13.80 -0.31 -3.20
C ALA A 109 -14.72 -1.10 -4.15
N ALA A 110 -14.25 -2.23 -4.68
CA ALA A 110 -15.02 -3.09 -5.58
C ALA A 110 -16.00 -4.03 -4.87
N ALA A 111 -15.63 -4.53 -3.68
CA ALA A 111 -16.42 -5.48 -2.92
C ALA A 111 -17.38 -4.82 -1.93
N TYR A 112 -16.99 -3.65 -1.39
CA TYR A 112 -17.72 -2.92 -0.35
C TYR A 112 -17.91 -1.43 -0.73
N PRO A 113 -18.48 -1.12 -1.91
CA PRO A 113 -18.53 0.26 -2.43
C PRO A 113 -19.25 1.23 -1.49
N GLN A 114 -20.18 0.76 -0.67
CA GLN A 114 -20.89 1.56 0.33
C GLN A 114 -19.99 2.01 1.50
N ARG A 115 -18.80 1.39 1.68
CA ARG A 115 -17.86 1.71 2.75
C ARG A 115 -16.77 2.72 2.30
N VAL A 116 -16.74 3.07 1.01
CA VAL A 116 -15.69 3.94 0.44
C VAL A 116 -16.29 5.22 -0.09
N LYS A 117 -15.71 6.37 0.35
CA LYS A 117 -16.09 7.71 -0.08
C LYS A 117 -15.28 8.17 -1.29
N GLN A 118 -13.96 8.09 -1.19
CA GLN A 118 -13.00 8.45 -2.23
C GLN A 118 -11.84 7.46 -2.21
N LEU A 119 -11.19 7.26 -3.35
CA LEU A 119 -10.13 6.28 -3.51
C LEU A 119 -8.87 6.91 -4.10
N ILE A 120 -7.72 6.65 -3.49
CA ILE A 120 -6.41 7.05 -4.00
C ILE A 120 -5.57 5.80 -4.14
N LEU A 121 -5.16 5.50 -5.37
CA LEU A 121 -4.35 4.35 -5.72
C LEU A 121 -2.96 4.82 -6.12
N SER A 122 -1.95 4.48 -5.35
CA SER A 122 -0.56 4.80 -5.66
C SER A 122 0.13 3.63 -6.33
N ASN A 123 0.66 3.86 -7.52
CA ASN A 123 1.42 2.90 -8.32
C ASN A 123 0.74 1.52 -8.47
N PRO A 124 -0.53 1.45 -8.91
CA PRO A 124 -1.18 0.18 -9.18
C PRO A 124 -0.55 -0.47 -10.41
N VAL A 125 0.17 -1.58 -10.22
CA VAL A 125 0.93 -2.27 -11.28
C VAL A 125 0.12 -3.40 -11.89
N VAL A 126 -0.07 -3.37 -13.21
CA VAL A 126 -0.56 -4.52 -13.98
C VAL A 126 0.65 -5.33 -14.42
N PHE A 127 0.89 -6.47 -13.76
CA PHE A 127 2.03 -7.31 -14.09
C PHE A 127 1.94 -7.89 -15.50
N ALA A 128 3.07 -7.89 -16.20
CA ALA A 128 3.25 -8.71 -17.38
C ALA A 128 3.13 -10.20 -16.98
N LYS A 129 2.59 -11.04 -17.86
CA LYS A 129 2.41 -12.48 -17.60
C LYS A 129 3.74 -13.16 -17.24
N GLU A 130 4.78 -12.85 -17.99
CA GLU A 130 6.15 -13.33 -17.80
C GLU A 130 6.77 -12.75 -16.53
N GLY A 131 6.53 -11.46 -16.25
CA GLY A 131 6.97 -10.79 -15.03
C GLY A 131 6.34 -11.40 -13.77
N LYS A 132 5.06 -11.77 -13.84
CA LYS A 132 4.39 -12.50 -12.76
C LYS A 132 5.10 -13.82 -12.44
N ALA A 133 5.37 -14.64 -13.46
CA ALA A 133 6.03 -15.93 -13.28
C ALA A 133 7.44 -15.78 -12.69
N ALA A 134 8.21 -14.78 -13.18
CA ALA A 134 9.54 -14.46 -12.66
C ALA A 134 9.48 -13.98 -11.20
N LEU A 135 8.50 -13.14 -10.88
CA LEU A 135 8.27 -12.64 -9.54
C LEU A 135 7.95 -13.78 -8.56
N LEU A 136 6.99 -14.63 -8.89
CA LEU A 136 6.62 -15.77 -8.05
C LEU A 136 7.80 -16.73 -7.87
N LYS A 137 8.54 -17.06 -8.92
CA LYS A 137 9.74 -17.90 -8.81
C LYS A 137 10.81 -17.30 -7.89
N ARG A 138 11.03 -15.99 -7.95
CA ARG A 138 11.95 -15.29 -7.04
C ARG A 138 11.52 -15.40 -5.59
N PHE A 139 10.23 -15.37 -5.33
CA PHE A 139 9.67 -15.47 -3.97
C PHE A 139 9.57 -16.92 -3.48
N ASP A 140 9.35 -17.89 -4.36
CA ASP A 140 9.41 -19.33 -4.01
C ASP A 140 10.81 -19.74 -3.51
N GLN A 141 11.88 -19.06 -3.96
CA GLN A 141 13.23 -19.27 -3.43
C GLN A 141 13.39 -18.78 -1.99
N GLY A 142 12.43 -18.01 -1.50
CA GLY A 142 12.38 -17.52 -0.14
C GLY A 142 13.52 -16.55 0.21
N PHE A 143 13.37 -15.97 1.37
CA PHE A 143 14.46 -15.25 2.01
C PHE A 143 15.25 -16.22 2.87
N GLN A 144 16.51 -16.43 2.54
CA GLN A 144 17.39 -17.31 3.30
C GLN A 144 18.16 -16.49 4.34
N ILE A 145 17.94 -16.82 5.60
CA ILE A 145 18.76 -16.33 6.70
C ILE A 145 20.11 -17.04 6.62
N LYS A 146 21.19 -16.26 6.42
CA LYS A 146 22.54 -16.79 6.33
C LYS A 146 23.28 -16.63 7.65
N ALA A 147 24.04 -17.64 8.05
CA ALA A 147 24.73 -17.66 9.33
C ALA A 147 25.76 -16.52 9.50
N ASP A 148 26.34 -16.04 8.41
CA ASP A 148 27.28 -14.93 8.37
C ASP A 148 26.64 -13.53 8.37
N GLY A 149 25.29 -13.45 8.34
CA GLY A 149 24.56 -12.19 8.29
C GLY A 149 24.58 -11.48 6.94
N SER A 150 25.22 -12.05 5.90
CA SER A 150 25.36 -11.38 4.58
C SER A 150 24.03 -11.03 3.93
N HIS A 151 22.95 -11.75 4.24
CA HIS A 151 21.58 -11.45 3.80
C HIS A 151 21.11 -10.03 4.20
N LEU A 152 21.57 -9.50 5.34
CA LEU A 152 21.23 -8.15 5.79
C LEU A 152 21.88 -7.10 4.88
N MET A 153 23.14 -7.32 4.50
CA MET A 153 23.86 -6.43 3.59
C MET A 153 23.30 -6.51 2.16
N GLU A 154 22.86 -7.69 1.73
CA GLU A 154 22.19 -7.86 0.44
C GLU A 154 20.89 -7.05 0.39
N ARG A 155 20.10 -7.07 1.47
CA ARG A 155 18.88 -6.26 1.57
C ARG A 155 19.18 -4.77 1.61
N TRP A 156 20.19 -4.36 2.37
CA TRP A 156 20.65 -2.99 2.41
C TRP A 156 21.02 -2.48 1.00
N ALA A 157 21.85 -3.23 0.29
CA ALA A 157 22.29 -2.88 -1.05
C ALA A 157 21.16 -2.85 -2.08
N ALA A 158 20.17 -3.74 -1.93
CA ALA A 158 19.00 -3.77 -2.81
C ALA A 158 18.11 -2.54 -2.67
N ARG A 159 18.06 -1.91 -1.49
CA ARG A 159 17.18 -0.76 -1.23
C ARG A 159 17.86 0.59 -1.35
N ILE A 160 19.13 0.72 -0.92
CA ILE A 160 19.80 2.02 -0.86
C ILE A 160 19.77 2.76 -2.20
N GLN A 161 19.78 2.04 -3.30
CA GLN A 161 19.70 2.61 -4.64
C GLN A 161 18.37 3.31 -4.97
N TYR A 162 17.31 3.08 -4.16
CA TYR A 162 15.98 3.69 -4.36
C TYR A 162 15.71 4.84 -3.39
N VAL A 163 16.34 4.81 -2.23
CA VAL A 163 15.96 5.70 -1.12
C VAL A 163 16.87 6.90 -0.93
N ASP A 164 18.04 6.91 -1.51
CA ASP A 164 19.00 8.02 -1.49
C ASP A 164 19.30 8.60 -0.08
N SER A 165 19.05 7.81 0.98
CA SER A 165 19.32 8.18 2.37
C SER A 165 19.61 6.94 3.19
N ALA A 166 20.74 6.94 3.91
CA ALA A 166 21.14 5.83 4.78
C ALA A 166 20.14 5.66 5.96
N GLU A 167 19.68 6.76 6.55
CA GLU A 167 18.74 6.76 7.65
C GLU A 167 17.38 6.20 7.23
N LEU A 168 16.88 6.62 6.08
CA LEU A 168 15.63 6.09 5.54
C LEU A 168 15.79 4.61 5.18
N ASN A 169 16.88 4.23 4.52
CA ASN A 169 17.16 2.83 4.21
C ASN A 169 17.20 1.95 5.45
N HIS A 170 17.82 2.44 6.54
CA HIS A 170 17.84 1.73 7.83
C HIS A 170 16.43 1.48 8.36
N ARG A 171 15.57 2.50 8.37
CA ARG A 171 14.17 2.36 8.82
C ARG A 171 13.39 1.36 7.98
N LEU A 172 13.51 1.45 6.66
CA LEU A 172 12.79 0.55 5.74
C LEU A 172 13.26 -0.90 5.87
N ILE A 173 14.55 -1.14 6.14
CA ILE A 173 15.08 -2.50 6.36
C ILE A 173 14.56 -3.11 7.65
N LEU A 174 14.38 -2.32 8.70
CA LEU A 174 13.78 -2.84 9.94
C LEU A 174 12.38 -3.39 9.69
N ASP A 175 11.57 -2.72 8.87
CA ASP A 175 10.26 -3.23 8.48
C ASP A 175 10.36 -4.46 7.58
N ASP A 176 11.28 -4.47 6.61
CA ASP A 176 11.58 -5.65 5.80
C ASP A 176 11.89 -6.87 6.68
N LEU A 177 12.76 -6.71 7.67
CA LEU A 177 13.20 -7.82 8.53
C LEU A 177 12.06 -8.40 9.36
N LYS A 178 11.05 -7.61 9.73
CA LYS A 178 9.84 -8.11 10.40
C LYS A 178 9.01 -9.04 9.52
N CYS A 179 9.08 -8.87 8.20
CA CYS A 179 8.38 -9.71 7.24
C CYS A 179 9.13 -11.01 6.89
N PHE A 180 10.43 -11.10 7.20
CA PHE A 180 11.25 -12.27 6.84
C PHE A 180 10.97 -13.50 7.67
N GLY A 181 11.16 -14.64 7.03
CA GLY A 181 10.85 -15.96 7.63
C GLY A 181 9.38 -16.36 7.40
N TYR A 182 8.62 -15.55 6.70
CA TYR A 182 7.29 -15.86 6.22
C TYR A 182 7.27 -15.91 4.70
N PRO A 183 6.40 -16.73 4.11
CA PRO A 183 6.09 -16.62 2.71
C PRO A 183 5.74 -15.17 2.41
N LEU A 184 6.16 -14.64 1.27
CA LEU A 184 5.90 -13.26 0.89
C LEU A 184 4.44 -13.10 0.45
N TYR A 185 3.55 -13.27 1.42
CA TYR A 185 2.11 -13.36 1.25
C TYR A 185 1.54 -12.27 0.36
N ALA A 186 1.94 -11.01 0.60
CA ALA A 186 1.37 -9.90 -0.13
C ALA A 186 1.75 -9.91 -1.61
N VAL A 187 2.97 -10.31 -1.96
CA VAL A 187 3.37 -10.41 -3.37
C VAL A 187 2.66 -11.54 -4.07
N TRP A 188 2.49 -12.69 -3.39
CA TRP A 188 1.70 -13.79 -3.90
C TRP A 188 0.24 -13.36 -4.12
N ALA A 189 -0.34 -12.66 -3.15
CA ALA A 189 -1.70 -12.14 -3.22
C ALA A 189 -1.89 -11.19 -4.41
N VAL A 190 -1.00 -10.22 -4.58
CA VAL A 190 -1.03 -9.25 -5.70
C VAL A 190 -0.87 -9.97 -7.04
N ALA A 191 0.11 -10.86 -7.17
CA ALA A 191 0.37 -11.58 -8.41
C ALA A 191 -0.83 -12.44 -8.86
N ASN A 192 -1.58 -13.00 -7.91
CA ASN A 192 -2.78 -13.77 -8.23
C ASN A 192 -4.01 -12.89 -8.50
N TYR A 193 -4.16 -11.79 -7.77
CA TYR A 193 -5.24 -10.83 -7.94
C TYR A 193 -5.19 -10.09 -9.28
N CYS A 194 -4.00 -9.72 -9.77
CA CYS A 194 -3.82 -8.97 -11.01
C CYS A 194 -4.46 -9.61 -12.24
N LEU A 195 -4.70 -10.92 -12.25
CA LEU A 195 -5.41 -11.60 -13.36
C LEU A 195 -6.89 -11.23 -13.46
N GLY A 196 -7.49 -10.74 -12.37
CA GLY A 196 -8.90 -10.32 -12.31
C GLY A 196 -9.11 -8.83 -12.03
N MET A 197 -8.01 -8.07 -11.87
CA MET A 197 -8.05 -6.68 -11.45
C MET A 197 -8.96 -5.80 -12.32
N GLU A 198 -8.88 -5.90 -13.65
CA GLU A 198 -9.68 -5.09 -14.56
C GLU A 198 -11.19 -5.28 -14.30
N GLN A 199 -11.63 -6.53 -14.12
CA GLN A 199 -13.02 -6.85 -13.83
C GLN A 199 -13.44 -6.33 -12.44
N ARG A 200 -12.57 -6.40 -11.45
CA ARG A 200 -12.84 -5.90 -10.10
C ARG A 200 -12.89 -4.38 -10.10
N PHE A 201 -11.88 -3.72 -10.64
CA PHE A 201 -11.78 -2.26 -10.65
C PHE A 201 -12.86 -1.59 -11.52
N SER A 202 -13.38 -2.26 -12.55
CA SER A 202 -14.51 -1.74 -13.34
C SER A 202 -15.82 -1.53 -12.53
N LYS A 203 -15.89 -2.11 -11.32
CA LYS A 203 -16.99 -1.88 -10.38
C LYS A 203 -16.88 -0.56 -9.61
N ILE A 204 -15.71 0.06 -9.59
CA ILE A 204 -15.46 1.33 -8.90
C ILE A 204 -16.13 2.46 -9.69
N LYS A 205 -17.03 3.23 -9.06
CA LYS A 205 -17.83 4.28 -9.72
C LYS A 205 -17.74 5.65 -9.05
N PHE A 206 -16.97 5.79 -8.00
CA PHE A 206 -16.80 7.03 -7.25
C PHE A 206 -15.46 7.72 -7.60
N PRO A 207 -15.24 8.95 -7.11
CA PRO A 207 -14.02 9.70 -7.39
C PRO A 207 -12.77 8.91 -7.05
N THR A 208 -11.86 8.79 -8.02
CA THR A 208 -10.61 8.02 -7.87
C THR A 208 -9.45 8.85 -8.39
N LEU A 209 -8.38 8.93 -7.59
CA LEU A 209 -7.09 9.50 -7.97
C LEU A 209 -6.06 8.37 -8.08
N ILE A 210 -5.25 8.42 -9.13
CA ILE A 210 -4.10 7.54 -9.30
C ILE A 210 -2.84 8.40 -9.16
N LEU A 211 -2.02 8.14 -8.15
CA LEU A 211 -0.68 8.70 -8.02
C LEU A 211 0.29 7.82 -8.80
N TRP A 212 1.02 8.43 -9.73
CA TRP A 212 1.92 7.72 -10.63
C TRP A 212 3.36 8.16 -10.43
N GLY A 213 4.14 7.39 -9.69
CA GLY A 213 5.55 7.64 -9.46
C GLY A 213 6.36 7.38 -10.73
N THR A 214 6.90 8.44 -11.34
CA THR A 214 7.51 8.33 -12.68
C THR A 214 8.76 7.45 -12.71
N VAL A 215 9.56 7.45 -11.65
CA VAL A 215 10.77 6.62 -11.53
C VAL A 215 10.41 5.17 -11.27
N ASP A 216 9.51 4.93 -10.32
CA ASP A 216 9.06 3.59 -9.95
C ASP A 216 8.44 2.83 -11.13
N MET A 217 7.51 3.45 -11.81
CA MET A 217 6.80 2.80 -12.92
C MET A 217 7.71 2.50 -14.11
N LYS A 218 8.63 3.42 -14.46
CA LYS A 218 9.66 3.15 -15.47
C LYS A 218 10.57 1.98 -15.09
N GLN A 219 10.88 1.84 -13.82
CA GLN A 219 11.70 0.74 -13.33
C GLN A 219 10.98 -0.60 -13.41
N PHE A 220 9.71 -0.67 -13.02
CA PHE A 220 8.91 -1.89 -13.16
C PHE A 220 8.80 -2.34 -14.62
N GLU A 221 8.62 -1.41 -15.55
CA GLU A 221 8.62 -1.68 -17.00
C GLU A 221 10.00 -2.20 -17.47
N LYS A 222 11.08 -1.53 -17.07
CA LYS A 222 12.47 -1.92 -17.43
C LYS A 222 12.82 -3.31 -16.93
N LEU A 223 12.32 -3.69 -15.76
CA LEU A 223 12.51 -5.03 -15.20
C LEU A 223 11.59 -6.08 -15.80
N GLY A 224 10.71 -5.70 -16.74
CA GLY A 224 9.72 -6.60 -17.34
C GLY A 224 8.63 -7.06 -16.36
N LEU A 225 8.48 -6.39 -15.24
CA LEU A 225 7.46 -6.70 -14.24
C LEU A 225 6.12 -6.07 -14.60
N ALA A 226 6.12 -4.80 -14.99
CA ALA A 226 4.92 -4.13 -15.48
C ALA A 226 4.82 -4.23 -17.00
N ARG A 227 3.59 -4.18 -17.51
CA ARG A 227 3.32 -4.03 -18.93
C ARG A 227 3.61 -2.59 -19.36
N SER A 228 4.09 -2.40 -20.59
CA SER A 228 4.32 -1.06 -21.17
C SER A 228 3.03 -0.25 -21.34
N ASP A 229 1.86 -0.92 -21.40
CA ASP A 229 0.54 -0.30 -21.47
C ASP A 229 -0.18 -0.22 -20.10
N ASN A 230 0.54 -0.44 -19.01
CA ASN A 230 0.02 -0.49 -17.64
C ASN A 230 -0.88 0.69 -17.30
N ARG A 231 -0.40 1.91 -17.57
CA ARG A 231 -1.16 3.15 -17.30
C ARG A 231 -2.51 3.18 -18.04
N TYR A 232 -2.52 2.74 -19.31
CA TYR A 232 -3.74 2.64 -20.10
C TYR A 232 -4.69 1.59 -19.53
N LEU A 233 -4.19 0.44 -19.10
CA LEU A 233 -5.02 -0.64 -18.55
C LEU A 233 -5.70 -0.22 -17.25
N VAL A 234 -5.00 0.50 -16.37
CA VAL A 234 -5.57 1.01 -15.12
C VAL A 234 -6.68 2.02 -15.42
N LEU A 235 -6.45 2.98 -16.33
CA LEU A 235 -7.48 3.95 -16.74
C LEU A 235 -8.66 3.30 -17.45
N LYS A 236 -8.41 2.26 -18.24
CA LYS A 236 -9.48 1.49 -18.88
C LYS A 236 -10.37 0.80 -17.85
N ALA A 237 -9.77 0.30 -16.77
CA ALA A 237 -10.51 -0.33 -15.67
C ALA A 237 -11.33 0.69 -14.85
N ILE A 238 -10.79 1.92 -14.64
CA ILE A 238 -11.45 2.98 -13.88
C ILE A 238 -11.49 4.26 -14.74
N PRO A 239 -12.41 4.37 -15.71
CA PRO A 239 -12.39 5.46 -16.71
C PRO A 239 -12.55 6.87 -16.13
N GLN A 240 -13.18 7.01 -14.95
CA GLN A 240 -13.36 8.29 -14.26
C GLN A 240 -12.16 8.68 -13.38
N ALA A 241 -11.13 7.82 -13.26
CA ALA A 241 -9.97 8.14 -12.45
C ALA A 241 -9.15 9.30 -13.07
N LYS A 242 -8.66 10.17 -12.19
CA LYS A 242 -7.65 11.17 -12.56
C LYS A 242 -6.27 10.58 -12.26
N ILE A 243 -5.29 10.82 -13.14
CA ILE A 243 -3.89 10.48 -12.88
C ILE A 243 -3.13 11.76 -12.56
N GLN A 244 -2.37 11.71 -11.47
CA GLN A 244 -1.38 12.70 -11.10
C GLN A 244 0.01 12.08 -11.16
N ASP A 245 0.85 12.56 -12.06
CA ASP A 245 2.26 12.17 -12.12
C ASP A 245 3.00 12.80 -10.94
N ILE A 246 3.78 11.98 -10.24
CA ILE A 246 4.70 12.39 -9.18
C ILE A 246 6.10 12.28 -9.77
N GLU A 247 6.64 13.42 -10.17
CA GLU A 247 7.95 13.44 -10.83
C GLU A 247 9.05 13.06 -9.84
N GLY A 248 9.93 12.16 -10.23
CA GLY A 248 10.94 11.59 -9.33
C GLY A 248 10.39 10.55 -8.33
N GLY A 249 9.10 10.31 -8.31
CA GLY A 249 8.46 9.36 -7.39
C GLY A 249 9.00 7.94 -7.57
N THR A 250 9.62 7.43 -6.50
CA THR A 250 10.12 6.05 -6.40
C THR A 250 9.08 5.16 -5.70
N ILE A 251 9.40 3.89 -5.52
CA ILE A 251 8.62 2.95 -4.70
C ILE A 251 8.46 3.45 -3.24
N SER A 252 9.38 4.29 -2.76
CA SER A 252 9.38 4.85 -1.40
C SER A 252 8.89 6.31 -1.34
N MET A 253 8.17 6.80 -2.36
CA MET A 253 7.78 8.21 -2.46
C MET A 253 6.94 8.70 -1.26
N MET A 254 6.20 7.83 -0.58
CA MET A 254 5.46 8.20 0.64
C MET A 254 6.38 8.68 1.77
N ASN A 255 7.59 8.11 1.86
CA ASN A 255 8.61 8.50 2.84
C ASN A 255 9.51 9.62 2.34
N GLN A 256 9.78 9.67 1.02
CA GLN A 256 10.74 10.62 0.43
C GLN A 256 10.11 11.98 0.13
N MET A 257 8.81 12.02 -0.17
CA MET A 257 8.09 13.20 -0.63
C MET A 257 6.78 13.43 0.18
N PRO A 258 6.82 13.32 1.53
CA PRO A 258 5.60 13.30 2.34
C PRO A 258 4.78 14.58 2.24
N GLU A 259 5.43 15.76 2.13
CA GLU A 259 4.75 17.05 1.99
C GLU A 259 4.05 17.16 0.63
N GLU A 260 4.74 16.80 -0.45
CA GLU A 260 4.20 16.85 -1.81
C GLU A 260 3.03 15.89 -1.97
N ILE A 261 3.20 14.63 -1.56
CA ILE A 261 2.13 13.64 -1.65
C ILE A 261 0.95 14.03 -0.77
N SER A 262 1.20 14.49 0.48
CA SER A 262 0.11 14.94 1.35
C SER A 262 -0.67 16.10 0.75
N LYS A 263 0.00 17.05 0.09
CA LYS A 263 -0.66 18.17 -0.60
C LYS A 263 -1.59 17.66 -1.70
N VAL A 264 -1.11 16.79 -2.58
CA VAL A 264 -1.92 16.21 -3.68
C VAL A 264 -3.11 15.42 -3.14
N VAL A 265 -2.90 14.66 -2.05
CA VAL A 265 -3.96 13.92 -1.36
C VAL A 265 -5.03 14.86 -0.82
N LEU A 266 -4.64 15.92 -0.10
CA LEU A 266 -5.56 16.89 0.48
C LEU A 266 -6.36 17.62 -0.61
N GLU A 267 -5.70 18.11 -1.67
CA GLU A 267 -6.36 18.76 -2.81
C GLU A 267 -7.42 17.86 -3.46
N PHE A 268 -7.14 16.56 -3.58
CA PHE A 268 -8.11 15.60 -4.11
C PHE A 268 -9.27 15.34 -3.15
N LEU A 269 -9.00 15.18 -1.86
CA LEU A 269 -10.02 14.88 -0.85
C LEU A 269 -10.96 16.06 -0.61
N GLU A 270 -10.47 17.30 -0.74
CA GLU A 270 -11.27 18.52 -0.65
C GLU A 270 -12.11 18.75 -1.92
N TYR A 271 -11.72 18.14 -3.04
CA TYR A 271 -12.47 18.23 -4.29
C TYR A 271 -13.76 17.39 -4.18
N THR A 272 -14.80 18.03 -3.71
CA THR A 272 -16.18 17.50 -3.80
C THR A 272 -16.66 17.71 -5.25
N GLY A 273 -16.26 16.79 -6.14
CA GLY A 273 -16.77 16.78 -7.50
C GLY A 273 -18.29 16.56 -7.49
N ILE A 274 -19.03 17.65 -7.57
CA ILE A 274 -20.42 17.68 -8.02
C ILE A 274 -20.39 17.92 -9.53
#